data_f151bcde70a0c14541d02d2a93497c2d
#
_entry.id   f151bcde70a0c14541d02d2a93497c2d
#
_cell.length_a   1.000
_cell.length_b   1.000
_cell.length_c   1.000
_cell.angle_alpha   90.00
_cell.angle_beta   90.00
_cell.angle_gamma   90.00
#
_symmetry.space_group_name_H-M   'P 1'
#
loop_
_entity.id
_entity.type
_entity.pdbx_description
1 polymer ?
#
loop_
_entity_poly.entity_id
_entity_poly.type
_entity_poly.pdbx_seq_one_letter_code
_entity_poly.pdbx_strand_id
1 'polypeptide(L)'
;MIGSVERYSPATGKRRAGFLGGRILRVVLIALILYLVVSRFLVSTYRIESVSMEPALSPADRVVVSSLAYGPRVPFTAARLPGAGVPERGDLVVVQPPFVSEPSLVSRIIEPLASFFSLQKGTLHRDLYGSRVNGYMVKRVIGIPGDTVRLSSFTVSVKSRGGSDFVPEAQLIPVHYEIRTALDAKGWSPGFPFSGNSEEIRLGDDQYFVLGDNRTESSDSRSWGPVTRDRILGKVIYRYWPPRALGTP
;
A
#
# COMPACT_ATOMS: atom_id res chain seq x y z
N MET A 1 -41.08 -27.83 -68.81
CA MET A 1 -39.79 -27.66 -68.13
C MET A 1 -39.98 -26.56 -67.09
N ILE A 2 -40.10 -26.96 -65.84
CA ILE A 2 -40.28 -26.00 -64.73
C ILE A 2 -38.98 -26.10 -63.89
N GLY A 3 -38.17 -25.02 -63.91
CA GLY A 3 -36.94 -24.96 -63.15
C GLY A 3 -37.19 -24.85 -61.68
N SER A 4 -36.53 -25.69 -60.90
CA SER A 4 -36.50 -25.66 -59.44
C SER A 4 -35.69 -24.50 -58.93
N VAL A 5 -36.30 -23.59 -58.20
CA VAL A 5 -35.62 -22.49 -57.46
C VAL A 5 -35.06 -23.05 -56.15
N GLU A 6 -33.75 -23.18 -56.04
CA GLU A 6 -33.08 -23.50 -54.79
C GLU A 6 -33.20 -22.30 -53.84
N ARG A 7 -33.81 -22.51 -52.68
CA ARG A 7 -33.83 -21.52 -51.58
C ARG A 7 -32.47 -21.51 -50.87
N TYR A 8 -31.77 -20.44 -51.04
CA TYR A 8 -30.52 -20.13 -50.27
C TYR A 8 -30.89 -19.95 -48.77
N SER A 9 -30.41 -20.82 -47.91
CA SER A 9 -30.64 -20.76 -46.47
C SER A 9 -29.48 -20.00 -45.78
N PRO A 10 -29.70 -18.86 -45.12
CA PRO A 10 -28.67 -18.10 -44.44
C PRO A 10 -28.39 -18.58 -43.00
N ALA A 11 -28.25 -19.92 -42.81
CA ALA A 11 -28.13 -20.48 -41.45
C ALA A 11 -26.66 -20.56 -40.89
N THR A 12 -25.64 -20.19 -41.67
CA THR A 12 -24.24 -20.38 -41.26
C THR A 12 -23.62 -19.20 -40.48
N GLY A 13 -24.24 -18.01 -40.49
CA GLY A 13 -23.70 -16.82 -39.84
C GLY A 13 -23.84 -16.80 -38.31
N LYS A 14 -25.01 -17.32 -37.79
CA LYS A 14 -25.26 -17.27 -36.33
C LYS A 14 -24.39 -18.23 -35.49
N ARG A 15 -23.99 -19.37 -36.05
CA ARG A 15 -23.11 -20.32 -35.33
C ARG A 15 -21.69 -19.82 -35.17
N ARG A 16 -21.12 -19.07 -36.14
CA ARG A 16 -19.78 -18.50 -36.06
C ARG A 16 -19.71 -17.34 -35.08
N ALA A 17 -20.74 -16.50 -34.99
CA ALA A 17 -20.80 -15.39 -34.02
C ALA A 17 -20.86 -15.89 -32.56
N GLY A 18 -21.61 -16.93 -32.27
CA GLY A 18 -21.67 -17.54 -30.93
C GLY A 18 -20.34 -18.20 -30.52
N PHE A 19 -19.61 -18.80 -31.46
CA PHE A 19 -18.32 -19.42 -31.20
C PHE A 19 -17.22 -18.38 -30.93
N LEU A 20 -17.19 -17.27 -31.66
CA LEU A 20 -16.31 -16.13 -31.42
C LEU A 20 -16.61 -15.44 -30.09
N GLY A 21 -17.88 -15.22 -29.77
CA GLY A 21 -18.30 -14.64 -28.48
C GLY A 21 -17.87 -15.47 -27.29
N GLY A 22 -18.01 -16.82 -27.36
CA GLY A 22 -17.56 -17.70 -26.30
C GLY A 22 -16.03 -17.73 -26.11
N ARG A 23 -15.25 -17.57 -27.19
CA ARG A 23 -13.80 -17.44 -27.11
C ARG A 23 -13.37 -16.14 -26.45
N ILE A 24 -13.95 -15.02 -26.87
CA ILE A 24 -13.66 -13.70 -26.30
C ILE A 24 -14.01 -13.71 -24.81
N LEU A 25 -15.17 -14.23 -24.43
CA LEU A 25 -15.58 -14.31 -23.03
C LEU A 25 -14.58 -15.14 -22.19
N ARG A 26 -14.10 -16.27 -22.69
CA ARG A 26 -13.07 -17.06 -22.00
C ARG A 26 -11.77 -16.31 -21.81
N VAL A 27 -11.32 -15.60 -22.85
CA VAL A 27 -10.07 -14.80 -22.77
C VAL A 27 -10.24 -13.69 -21.73
N VAL A 28 -11.38 -12.98 -21.72
CA VAL A 28 -11.67 -11.94 -20.72
C VAL A 28 -11.73 -12.51 -19.31
N LEU A 29 -12.37 -13.67 -19.12
CA LEU A 29 -12.41 -14.34 -17.82
C LEU A 29 -11.02 -14.78 -17.32
N ILE A 30 -10.20 -15.37 -18.21
CA ILE A 30 -8.84 -15.76 -17.86
C ILE A 30 -8.01 -14.51 -17.52
N ALA A 31 -8.09 -13.45 -18.31
CA ALA A 31 -7.41 -12.20 -18.04
C ALA A 31 -7.85 -11.57 -16.70
N LEU A 32 -9.15 -11.61 -16.40
CA LEU A 32 -9.69 -11.13 -15.14
C LEU A 32 -9.16 -11.97 -13.95
N ILE A 33 -9.22 -13.29 -14.04
CA ILE A 33 -8.69 -14.17 -13.00
C ILE A 33 -7.20 -13.93 -12.79
N LEU A 34 -6.42 -13.87 -13.87
CA LEU A 34 -5.00 -13.57 -13.80
C LEU A 34 -4.72 -12.20 -13.16
N TYR A 35 -5.47 -11.17 -13.57
CA TYR A 35 -5.38 -9.85 -12.97
C TYR A 35 -5.68 -9.88 -11.46
N LEU A 36 -6.76 -10.55 -11.04
CA LEU A 36 -7.12 -10.68 -9.63
C LEU A 36 -6.05 -11.41 -8.82
N VAL A 37 -5.48 -12.49 -9.37
CA VAL A 37 -4.39 -13.24 -8.74
C VAL A 37 -3.13 -12.36 -8.63
N VAL A 38 -2.69 -11.75 -9.72
CA VAL A 38 -1.49 -10.92 -9.74
C VAL A 38 -1.63 -9.72 -8.80
N SER A 39 -2.72 -8.96 -8.91
CA SER A 39 -2.94 -7.75 -8.11
C SER A 39 -3.16 -8.04 -6.61
N ARG A 40 -3.68 -9.22 -6.27
CA ARG A 40 -3.96 -9.58 -4.88
C ARG A 40 -2.80 -10.26 -4.18
N PHE A 41 -2.04 -11.10 -4.90
CA PHE A 41 -1.04 -11.96 -4.30
C PHE A 41 0.40 -11.54 -4.61
N LEU A 42 0.67 -10.90 -5.75
CA LEU A 42 2.03 -10.61 -6.15
C LEU A 42 2.39 -9.15 -5.99
N VAL A 43 1.77 -8.29 -6.80
CA VAL A 43 2.23 -6.92 -6.99
C VAL A 43 1.06 -5.99 -7.18
N SER A 44 1.07 -4.87 -6.48
CA SER A 44 0.11 -3.77 -6.64
C SER A 44 0.85 -2.48 -6.98
N THR A 45 0.17 -1.57 -7.66
CA THR A 45 0.72 -0.25 -7.97
C THR A 45 -0.05 0.84 -7.25
N TYR A 46 0.68 1.82 -6.71
CA TYR A 46 0.10 2.96 -6.02
C TYR A 46 0.65 4.26 -6.58
N ARG A 47 -0.20 5.28 -6.57
CA ARG A 47 0.20 6.67 -6.82
C ARG A 47 0.34 7.38 -5.49
N ILE A 48 1.45 8.06 -5.29
CA ILE A 48 1.69 8.88 -4.11
C ILE A 48 0.88 10.17 -4.24
N GLU A 49 0.10 10.50 -3.24
CA GLU A 49 -0.78 11.68 -3.25
C GLU A 49 -0.36 12.74 -2.22
N SER A 50 0.48 12.38 -1.25
CA SER A 50 0.88 13.24 -0.16
C SER A 50 2.38 13.51 -0.14
N VAL A 51 2.77 14.59 0.52
CA VAL A 51 4.16 15.01 0.74
C VAL A 51 4.83 14.30 1.93
N SER A 52 4.11 13.41 2.61
CA SER A 52 4.56 12.81 3.88
C SER A 52 5.80 11.94 3.78
N MET A 53 6.16 11.51 2.56
CA MET A 53 7.35 10.70 2.28
C MET A 53 8.44 11.45 1.53
N GLU A 54 8.31 12.78 1.40
CA GLU A 54 9.40 13.61 0.85
C GLU A 54 10.62 13.62 1.80
N PRO A 55 11.84 13.57 1.22
CA PRO A 55 12.15 13.62 -0.21
C PRO A 55 12.19 12.27 -0.92
N ALA A 56 12.06 11.13 -0.20
CA ALA A 56 12.17 9.79 -0.80
C ALA A 56 11.11 9.54 -1.89
N LEU A 57 9.86 9.95 -1.64
CA LEU A 57 8.75 9.86 -2.59
C LEU A 57 8.00 11.18 -2.63
N SER A 58 7.76 11.69 -3.83
CA SER A 58 7.02 12.93 -4.08
C SER A 58 5.59 12.67 -4.58
N PRO A 59 4.67 13.65 -4.45
CA PRO A 59 3.35 13.56 -5.05
C PRO A 59 3.42 13.28 -6.55
N ALA A 60 2.50 12.46 -7.03
CA ALA A 60 2.43 11.91 -8.39
C ALA A 60 3.45 10.82 -8.74
N ASP A 61 4.39 10.48 -7.89
CA ASP A 61 5.21 9.28 -8.05
C ASP A 61 4.31 8.03 -8.11
N ARG A 62 4.73 7.05 -8.90
CA ARG A 62 4.06 5.75 -8.96
C ARG A 62 5.02 4.65 -8.56
N VAL A 63 4.58 3.86 -7.62
CA VAL A 63 5.38 2.81 -6.99
C VAL A 63 4.77 1.43 -7.18
N VAL A 64 5.64 0.46 -7.23
CA VAL A 64 5.31 -0.96 -7.23
C VAL A 64 5.45 -1.48 -5.81
N VAL A 65 4.43 -2.17 -5.33
CA VAL A 65 4.36 -2.73 -3.98
C VAL A 65 4.24 -4.24 -4.07
N SER A 66 5.14 -4.95 -3.42
CA SER A 66 5.11 -6.41 -3.33
C SER A 66 4.38 -6.87 -2.08
N SER A 67 3.26 -7.56 -2.26
CA SER A 67 2.58 -8.26 -1.17
C SER A 67 3.31 -9.54 -0.77
N LEU A 68 4.05 -10.15 -1.70
CA LEU A 68 4.85 -11.36 -1.45
C LEU A 68 5.98 -11.12 -0.45
N ALA A 69 6.52 -9.90 -0.39
CA ALA A 69 7.58 -9.57 0.55
C ALA A 69 7.23 -9.98 1.99
N TYR A 70 5.96 -9.83 2.35
CA TYR A 70 5.50 -10.08 3.70
C TYR A 70 4.37 -11.11 3.82
N GLY A 71 4.04 -11.80 2.76
CA GLY A 71 2.93 -12.74 2.68
C GLY A 71 1.59 -12.07 2.41
N PRO A 72 1.00 -12.34 1.25
CA PRO A 72 -0.27 -11.76 0.86
C PRO A 72 -1.41 -12.27 1.76
N ARG A 73 -2.38 -11.41 2.01
CA ARG A 73 -3.61 -11.80 2.73
C ARG A 73 -4.47 -12.70 1.85
N VAL A 74 -4.96 -13.79 2.42
CA VAL A 74 -5.96 -14.64 1.77
C VAL A 74 -7.31 -13.90 1.77
N PRO A 75 -7.96 -13.74 0.60
CA PRO A 75 -9.25 -13.07 0.53
C PRO A 75 -10.27 -13.66 1.50
N PHE A 76 -11.06 -12.80 2.13
CA PHE A 76 -12.16 -13.17 3.04
C PHE A 76 -11.75 -13.89 4.33
N THR A 77 -10.45 -13.96 4.65
CA THR A 77 -9.94 -14.56 5.89
C THR A 77 -8.98 -13.62 6.60
N ALA A 78 -8.67 -13.89 7.86
CA ALA A 78 -7.58 -13.24 8.59
C ALA A 78 -6.20 -13.86 8.27
N ALA A 79 -6.18 -14.97 7.52
CA ALA A 79 -4.96 -15.70 7.22
C ALA A 79 -4.08 -14.98 6.20
N ARG A 80 -2.77 -15.19 6.31
CA ARG A 80 -1.76 -14.79 5.33
C ARG A 80 -1.04 -16.02 4.80
N LEU A 81 -0.67 -15.97 3.53
CA LEU A 81 0.27 -16.93 2.97
C LEU A 81 1.68 -16.65 3.48
N PRO A 82 2.58 -17.63 3.46
CA PRO A 82 3.99 -17.38 3.73
C PRO A 82 4.54 -16.29 2.83
N GLY A 83 5.32 -15.37 3.40
CA GLY A 83 6.04 -14.32 2.68
C GLY A 83 7.52 -14.62 2.58
N ALA A 84 8.24 -13.80 1.81
CA ALA A 84 9.70 -13.89 1.72
C ALA A 84 10.41 -13.44 3.02
N GLY A 85 9.73 -12.62 3.83
CA GLY A 85 10.27 -12.09 5.08
C GLY A 85 9.21 -11.41 5.96
N VAL A 86 9.70 -10.61 6.87
CA VAL A 86 8.92 -9.73 7.75
C VAL A 86 9.33 -8.28 7.51
N PRO A 87 8.50 -7.28 7.87
CA PRO A 87 8.93 -5.88 7.77
C PRO A 87 10.17 -5.60 8.61
N GLU A 88 11.17 -5.02 7.99
CA GLU A 88 12.44 -4.65 8.61
C GLU A 88 12.57 -3.14 8.74
N ARG A 89 13.49 -2.69 9.62
CA ARG A 89 13.75 -1.25 9.78
C ARG A 89 14.29 -0.66 8.47
N GLY A 90 13.74 0.48 8.09
CA GLY A 90 14.05 1.15 6.84
C GLY A 90 13.13 0.79 5.67
N ASP A 91 12.36 -0.28 5.77
CA ASP A 91 11.41 -0.66 4.72
C ASP A 91 10.35 0.42 4.49
N LEU A 92 10.14 0.77 3.25
CA LEU A 92 8.98 1.56 2.83
C LEU A 92 7.79 0.61 2.67
N VAL A 93 6.76 0.84 3.46
CA VAL A 93 5.60 -0.06 3.53
C VAL A 93 4.30 0.67 3.25
N VAL A 94 3.37 -0.02 2.61
CA VAL A 94 1.98 0.44 2.51
C VAL A 94 1.24 -0.03 3.74
N VAL A 95 0.70 0.92 4.51
CA VAL A 95 -0.03 0.64 5.75
C VAL A 95 -1.46 1.15 5.68
N GLN A 96 -2.35 0.47 6.38
CA GLN A 96 -3.70 0.93 6.67
C GLN A 96 -3.71 1.50 8.10
N PRO A 97 -3.94 2.81 8.28
CA PRO A 97 -4.00 3.43 9.60
C PRO A 97 -5.09 2.81 10.50
N PRO A 98 -4.92 2.83 11.83
CA PRO A 98 -5.89 2.22 12.75
C PRO A 98 -7.29 2.84 12.70
N PHE A 99 -7.38 4.13 12.36
CA PHE A 99 -8.66 4.86 12.25
C PHE A 99 -9.41 4.60 10.94
N VAL A 100 -8.79 3.92 9.97
CA VAL A 100 -9.46 3.54 8.72
C VAL A 100 -10.14 2.21 8.92
N SER A 101 -11.47 2.20 8.75
CA SER A 101 -12.27 0.99 8.83
C SER A 101 -11.92 0.03 7.70
N GLU A 102 -12.00 -1.26 7.98
CA GLU A 102 -11.85 -2.26 6.93
C GLU A 102 -12.95 -2.11 5.86
N PRO A 103 -12.59 -2.20 4.57
CA PRO A 103 -13.57 -2.12 3.50
C PRO A 103 -14.60 -3.26 3.65
N SER A 104 -15.86 -2.94 3.37
CA SER A 104 -16.94 -3.92 3.42
C SER A 104 -16.69 -5.09 2.46
N LEU A 105 -17.32 -6.24 2.69
CA LEU A 105 -17.19 -7.40 1.79
C LEU A 105 -17.59 -7.04 0.35
N VAL A 106 -18.59 -6.19 0.20
CA VAL A 106 -19.08 -5.73 -1.11
C VAL A 106 -18.01 -4.90 -1.81
N SER A 107 -17.35 -3.95 -1.12
CA SER A 107 -16.29 -3.16 -1.73
C SER A 107 -15.05 -4.01 -2.06
N ARG A 108 -14.72 -5.01 -1.25
CA ARG A 108 -13.62 -5.96 -1.53
C ARG A 108 -13.81 -6.75 -2.84
N ILE A 109 -15.05 -6.95 -3.29
CA ILE A 109 -15.37 -7.65 -4.55
C ILE A 109 -15.50 -6.65 -5.69
N ILE A 110 -16.21 -5.54 -5.47
CA ILE A 110 -16.53 -4.59 -6.54
C ILE A 110 -15.33 -3.76 -6.97
N GLU A 111 -14.48 -3.32 -6.04
CA GLU A 111 -13.30 -2.49 -6.36
C GLU A 111 -12.34 -3.13 -7.38
N PRO A 112 -11.90 -4.39 -7.22
CA PRO A 112 -11.02 -5.02 -8.21
C PRO A 112 -11.68 -5.15 -9.59
N LEU A 113 -12.99 -5.44 -9.63
CA LEU A 113 -13.75 -5.52 -10.88
C LEU A 113 -13.84 -4.14 -11.54
N ALA A 114 -14.24 -3.13 -10.78
CA ALA A 114 -14.30 -1.76 -11.26
C ALA A 114 -12.94 -1.25 -11.74
N SER A 115 -11.87 -1.56 -11.02
CA SER A 115 -10.50 -1.21 -11.40
C SER A 115 -10.06 -1.90 -12.68
N PHE A 116 -10.40 -3.16 -12.87
CA PHE A 116 -10.12 -3.91 -14.09
C PHE A 116 -10.81 -3.29 -15.30
N PHE A 117 -12.13 -3.05 -15.22
CA PHE A 117 -12.91 -2.51 -16.34
C PHE A 117 -12.67 -1.01 -16.60
N SER A 118 -12.28 -0.24 -15.59
CA SER A 118 -11.95 1.19 -15.72
C SER A 118 -10.50 1.44 -16.11
N LEU A 119 -9.69 0.40 -16.35
CA LEU A 119 -8.24 0.53 -16.59
C LEU A 119 -7.54 1.36 -15.52
N GLN A 120 -7.93 1.19 -14.26
CA GLN A 120 -7.41 1.91 -13.09
C GLN A 120 -7.65 3.43 -13.10
N LYS A 121 -8.59 3.92 -13.89
CA LYS A 121 -8.91 5.36 -13.97
C LYS A 121 -9.84 5.86 -12.85
N GLY A 122 -10.37 4.98 -12.02
CA GLY A 122 -11.29 5.36 -10.94
C GLY A 122 -11.19 4.42 -9.73
N THR A 123 -11.21 5.00 -8.52
CA THR A 123 -11.48 4.27 -7.28
C THR A 123 -12.89 4.60 -6.80
N LEU A 124 -13.65 3.58 -6.42
CA LEU A 124 -15.03 3.76 -5.92
C LEU A 124 -15.09 4.27 -4.47
N HIS A 125 -13.96 4.22 -3.76
CA HIS A 125 -13.94 4.58 -2.35
C HIS A 125 -13.84 6.10 -2.19
N ARG A 126 -14.95 6.71 -1.75
CA ARG A 126 -14.98 8.08 -1.22
C ARG A 126 -15.16 7.99 0.29
N ASP A 127 -14.43 8.82 1.02
CA ASP A 127 -14.69 9.01 2.44
C ASP A 127 -16.04 9.70 2.66
N LEU A 128 -16.48 9.76 3.93
CA LEU A 128 -17.71 10.46 4.34
C LEU A 128 -17.68 11.98 4.05
N TYR A 129 -16.52 12.53 3.68
CA TYR A 129 -16.29 13.94 3.34
C TYR A 129 -16.09 14.16 1.82
N GLY A 130 -16.28 13.13 1.00
CA GLY A 130 -16.19 13.25 -0.46
C GLY A 130 -14.78 13.28 -1.04
N SER A 131 -13.75 13.20 -0.20
CA SER A 131 -12.35 13.06 -0.64
C SER A 131 -12.06 11.64 -1.07
N ARG A 132 -11.27 11.46 -2.14
CA ARG A 132 -10.77 10.15 -2.56
C ARG A 132 -9.66 9.72 -1.60
N VAL A 133 -10.00 9.22 -0.42
CA VAL A 133 -9.02 8.63 0.47
C VAL A 133 -8.86 7.17 0.06
N ASN A 134 -7.79 6.87 -0.66
CA ASN A 134 -7.22 5.55 -0.55
C ASN A 134 -6.86 5.38 0.91
N GLY A 135 -7.55 4.51 1.65
CA GLY A 135 -7.33 4.29 3.08
C GLY A 135 -5.95 3.69 3.39
N TYR A 136 -4.98 3.87 2.50
CA TYR A 136 -3.63 3.36 2.59
C TYR A 136 -2.62 4.50 2.53
N MET A 137 -1.59 4.40 3.36
CA MET A 137 -0.50 5.36 3.43
C MET A 137 0.84 4.65 3.20
N VAL A 138 1.78 5.33 2.56
CA VAL A 138 3.18 4.85 2.52
C VAL A 138 3.90 5.47 3.70
N LYS A 139 4.63 4.63 4.45
CA LYS A 139 5.44 5.02 5.61
C LYS A 139 6.71 4.19 5.67
N ARG A 140 7.70 4.66 6.43
CA ARG A 140 8.93 3.92 6.70
C ARG A 140 8.84 3.22 8.05
N VAL A 141 9.25 1.96 8.10
CA VAL A 141 9.36 1.19 9.34
C VAL A 141 10.57 1.68 10.13
N ILE A 142 10.33 2.13 11.34
CA ILE A 142 11.38 2.60 12.26
C ILE A 142 11.57 1.62 13.41
N GLY A 143 10.48 1.18 14.04
CA GLY A 143 10.48 0.18 15.10
C GLY A 143 9.84 -1.12 14.67
N ILE A 144 10.39 -2.23 15.12
CA ILE A 144 9.92 -3.59 14.88
C ILE A 144 9.48 -4.26 16.20
N PRO A 145 8.80 -5.41 16.16
CA PRO A 145 8.31 -6.07 17.36
C PRO A 145 9.34 -6.24 18.47
N GLY A 146 8.96 -5.82 19.69
CA GLY A 146 9.79 -5.89 20.88
C GLY A 146 10.72 -4.69 21.11
N ASP A 147 10.80 -3.75 20.17
CA ASP A 147 11.54 -2.51 20.35
C ASP A 147 10.85 -1.57 21.35
N THR A 148 11.64 -0.63 21.91
CA THR A 148 11.11 0.56 22.57
C THR A 148 11.53 1.78 21.77
N VAL A 149 10.57 2.60 21.38
CA VAL A 149 10.77 3.81 20.57
C VAL A 149 10.56 5.04 21.44
N ARG A 150 11.43 6.05 21.28
CA ARG A 150 11.34 7.34 21.95
C ARG A 150 11.63 8.45 20.95
N LEU A 151 10.86 9.52 21.01
CA LEU A 151 11.14 10.76 20.28
C LEU A 151 11.63 11.83 21.24
N SER A 152 12.66 12.54 20.82
CA SER A 152 13.18 13.72 21.51
C SER A 152 13.59 14.75 20.46
N SER A 153 12.97 15.91 20.48
CA SER A 153 13.24 17.01 19.54
C SER A 153 13.27 16.53 18.07
N PHE A 154 12.20 15.83 17.67
CA PHE A 154 12.03 15.18 16.35
C PHE A 154 13.04 14.07 16.01
N THR A 155 14.02 13.81 16.87
CA THR A 155 14.94 12.69 16.71
C THR A 155 14.35 11.43 17.29
N VAL A 156 14.28 10.40 16.48
CA VAL A 156 13.81 9.08 16.91
C VAL A 156 15.00 8.26 17.38
N SER A 157 14.85 7.68 18.55
CA SER A 157 15.80 6.70 19.08
C SER A 157 15.07 5.41 19.40
N VAL A 158 15.69 4.31 19.10
CA VAL A 158 15.13 2.97 19.26
C VAL A 158 16.03 2.15 20.17
N LYS A 159 15.45 1.54 21.17
CA LYS A 159 16.10 0.50 21.96
C LYS A 159 15.60 -0.85 21.45
N SER A 160 16.50 -1.60 20.82
CA SER A 160 16.18 -2.91 20.28
C SER A 160 15.82 -3.91 21.37
N ARG A 161 15.03 -4.92 21.05
CA ARG A 161 14.67 -6.01 21.96
C ARG A 161 15.95 -6.62 22.60
N GLY A 162 16.03 -6.57 23.92
CA GLY A 162 17.21 -7.05 24.67
C GLY A 162 18.41 -6.12 24.68
N GLY A 163 18.35 -4.98 24.02
CA GLY A 163 19.37 -3.95 24.10
C GLY A 163 19.25 -3.10 25.37
N SER A 164 20.38 -2.49 25.81
CA SER A 164 20.44 -1.58 26.96
C SER A 164 20.15 -0.15 26.59
N ASP A 165 20.57 0.26 25.39
CA ASP A 165 20.70 1.66 25.02
C ASP A 165 19.76 2.08 23.90
N PHE A 166 19.40 3.36 23.91
CA PHE A 166 18.69 3.99 22.81
C PHE A 166 19.70 4.43 21.74
N VAL A 167 19.51 3.93 20.53
CA VAL A 167 20.35 4.27 19.37
C VAL A 167 19.51 5.12 18.41
N PRO A 168 20.02 6.24 17.91
CA PRO A 168 19.34 7.03 16.90
C PRO A 168 18.99 6.21 15.65
N GLU A 169 17.83 6.47 15.05
CA GLU A 169 17.34 5.74 13.86
C GLU A 169 18.35 5.75 12.70
N ALA A 170 19.05 6.87 12.51
CA ALA A 170 20.05 7.00 11.46
C ALA A 170 21.26 6.03 11.59
N GLN A 171 21.49 5.50 12.78
CA GLN A 171 22.53 4.51 13.03
C GLN A 171 22.02 3.07 12.98
N LEU A 172 20.72 2.89 13.18
CA LEU A 172 20.07 1.56 13.18
C LEU A 172 19.57 1.14 11.81
N ILE A 173 19.19 2.11 10.99
CA ILE A 173 18.63 1.83 9.67
C ILE A 173 19.78 1.75 8.67
N PRO A 174 19.98 0.61 8.00
CA PRO A 174 21.13 0.40 7.12
C PRO A 174 21.02 1.19 5.80
N VAL A 175 19.85 1.75 5.51
CA VAL A 175 19.59 2.54 4.31
C VAL A 175 19.71 4.02 4.67
N HIS A 176 20.61 4.73 3.97
CA HIS A 176 20.69 6.18 4.12
C HIS A 176 19.49 6.86 3.47
N TYR A 177 18.74 7.65 4.23
CA TYR A 177 17.59 8.43 3.74
C TYR A 177 17.57 9.80 4.42
N GLU A 178 17.02 10.78 3.72
CA GLU A 178 16.88 12.13 4.24
C GLU A 178 15.59 12.25 5.05
N ILE A 179 15.72 12.90 6.20
CA ILE A 179 14.59 13.22 7.08
C ILE A 179 14.31 14.72 6.96
N ARG A 180 13.10 15.07 6.57
CA ARG A 180 12.66 16.45 6.56
C ARG A 180 12.05 16.80 7.92
N THR A 181 12.72 17.69 8.66
CA THR A 181 12.21 18.20 9.94
C THR A 181 12.14 19.73 9.86
N ALA A 182 11.14 20.33 10.51
CA ALA A 182 11.17 21.76 10.76
C ALA A 182 11.97 22.01 12.03
N LEU A 183 13.23 22.24 11.88
CA LEU A 183 14.11 22.62 13.01
C LEU A 183 13.70 23.95 13.68
N ASP A 184 12.84 24.75 13.02
CA ASP A 184 12.39 26.09 13.45
C ASP A 184 10.88 26.20 13.63
N ALA A 185 10.17 25.14 13.99
CA ALA A 185 8.76 25.25 14.34
C ALA A 185 8.60 26.06 15.64
N LYS A 186 8.79 27.36 15.54
CA LYS A 186 8.46 28.31 16.60
C LYS A 186 6.99 28.18 16.95
N GLY A 187 6.69 27.64 18.12
CA GLY A 187 5.33 27.54 18.63
C GLY A 187 4.81 26.14 18.90
N TRP A 188 5.57 25.10 18.71
CA TRP A 188 5.17 23.74 19.08
C TRP A 188 5.52 23.48 20.55
N SER A 189 4.50 23.50 21.40
CA SER A 189 4.68 23.18 22.83
C SER A 189 4.86 21.68 23.03
N PRO A 190 5.69 21.24 24.01
CA PRO A 190 5.73 19.84 24.45
C PRO A 190 4.31 19.40 24.84
N GLY A 191 3.86 18.25 24.34
CA GLY A 191 2.51 17.73 24.59
C GLY A 191 1.54 17.82 23.43
N PHE A 192 1.83 18.57 22.36
CA PHE A 192 1.06 18.45 21.12
C PHE A 192 1.44 17.20 20.36
N PRO A 193 0.49 16.56 19.63
CA PRO A 193 0.73 15.31 18.89
C PRO A 193 1.90 15.33 17.91
N PHE A 194 2.35 16.49 17.50
CA PHE A 194 3.48 16.67 16.57
C PHE A 194 4.65 17.46 17.19
N SER A 195 4.73 17.50 18.52
CA SER A 195 5.77 18.27 19.24
C SER A 195 7.21 17.73 19.05
N GLY A 196 7.36 16.60 18.36
CA GLY A 196 8.65 15.94 18.21
C GLY A 196 9.15 15.22 19.46
N ASN A 197 8.32 15.17 20.52
CA ASN A 197 8.62 14.47 21.76
C ASN A 197 7.53 13.43 22.02
N SER A 198 7.92 12.25 22.53
CA SER A 198 7.00 11.23 23.02
C SER A 198 7.57 10.55 24.25
N GLU A 199 6.69 10.00 25.06
CA GLU A 199 7.08 8.99 26.04
C GLU A 199 7.63 7.74 25.34
N GLU A 200 8.26 6.85 26.10
CA GLU A 200 8.75 5.58 25.60
C GLU A 200 7.58 4.68 25.20
N ILE A 201 7.54 4.27 23.94
CA ILE A 201 6.52 3.39 23.39
C ILE A 201 7.15 2.01 23.20
N ARG A 202 6.76 1.04 24.02
CA ARG A 202 7.18 -0.34 23.87
C ARG A 202 6.28 -1.05 22.88
N LEU A 203 6.87 -1.60 21.82
CA LEU A 203 6.17 -2.34 20.78
C LEU A 203 5.91 -3.79 21.23
N GLY A 204 4.67 -4.23 21.06
CA GLY A 204 4.29 -5.63 21.25
C GLY A 204 4.88 -6.56 20.17
N ASP A 205 4.63 -7.87 20.30
CA ASP A 205 5.20 -8.90 19.42
C ASP A 205 4.66 -8.84 17.96
N ASP A 206 3.62 -8.06 17.71
CA ASP A 206 3.03 -7.86 16.36
C ASP A 206 2.92 -6.38 15.98
N GLN A 207 3.65 -5.51 16.67
CA GLN A 207 3.54 -4.06 16.48
C GLN A 207 4.76 -3.47 15.80
N TYR A 208 4.50 -2.53 14.89
CA TYR A 208 5.49 -1.78 14.14
C TYR A 208 5.27 -0.29 14.35
N PHE A 209 6.34 0.45 14.49
CA PHE A 209 6.32 1.91 14.55
C PHE A 209 6.75 2.46 13.21
N VAL A 210 5.86 3.20 12.56
CA VAL A 210 6.09 3.69 11.19
C VAL A 210 5.99 5.21 11.14
N LEU A 211 6.89 5.85 10.38
CA LEU A 211 6.95 7.29 10.23
C LEU A 211 6.98 7.71 8.76
N GLY A 212 6.52 8.93 8.50
CA GLY A 212 6.84 9.60 7.26
C GLY A 212 8.26 10.17 7.27
N ASP A 213 8.92 10.23 6.13
CA ASP A 213 10.24 10.86 6.02
C ASP A 213 10.14 12.38 6.18
N ASN A 214 9.00 12.98 5.78
CA ASN A 214 8.66 14.36 6.12
C ASN A 214 7.99 14.42 7.49
N ARG A 215 8.77 14.61 8.53
CA ARG A 215 8.33 14.62 9.93
C ARG A 215 7.36 15.75 10.25
N THR A 216 7.36 16.83 9.49
CA THR A 216 6.49 17.98 9.70
C THR A 216 5.11 17.82 9.12
N GLU A 217 4.99 17.07 8.02
CA GLU A 217 3.72 16.92 7.29
C GLU A 217 3.32 15.44 7.15
N SER A 218 3.45 14.67 8.23
CA SER A 218 3.11 13.26 8.22
C SER A 218 2.17 12.89 9.36
N SER A 219 1.01 12.35 9.01
CA SER A 219 0.19 11.57 9.93
C SER A 219 0.72 10.15 9.98
N ASP A 220 1.26 9.74 11.13
CA ASP A 220 1.96 8.47 11.30
C ASP A 220 1.87 7.96 12.76
N SER A 221 2.68 7.00 13.16
CA SER A 221 2.60 6.37 14.47
C SER A 221 2.76 7.33 15.64
N ARG A 222 3.25 8.55 15.42
CA ARG A 222 3.29 9.61 16.45
C ARG A 222 1.88 10.08 16.83
N SER A 223 0.94 10.04 15.90
CA SER A 223 -0.43 10.53 16.11
C SER A 223 -1.44 9.43 16.40
N TRP A 224 -1.27 8.24 15.83
CA TRP A 224 -2.24 7.16 15.95
C TRP A 224 -1.67 5.85 16.53
N GLY A 225 -0.41 5.87 17.01
CA GLY A 225 0.23 4.74 17.66
C GLY A 225 0.82 3.70 16.69
N PRO A 226 1.35 2.60 17.23
CA PRO A 226 1.90 1.50 16.44
C PRO A 226 0.82 0.82 15.58
N VAL A 227 1.24 0.22 14.48
CA VAL A 227 0.40 -0.61 13.62
C VAL A 227 0.71 -2.07 13.81
N THR A 228 -0.31 -2.90 13.78
CA THR A 228 -0.14 -4.35 13.78
C THR A 228 0.29 -4.85 12.40
N ARG A 229 0.94 -6.00 12.38
CA ARG A 229 1.45 -6.64 11.16
C ARG A 229 0.38 -6.83 10.09
N ASP A 230 -0.85 -7.11 10.52
CA ASP A 230 -1.98 -7.31 9.62
C ASP A 230 -2.36 -6.03 8.86
N ARG A 231 -2.06 -4.84 9.37
CA ARG A 231 -2.29 -3.55 8.71
C ARG A 231 -1.21 -3.15 7.72
N ILE A 232 -0.11 -3.92 7.63
CA ILE A 232 0.95 -3.72 6.61
C ILE A 232 0.62 -4.58 5.40
N LEU A 233 0.37 -3.95 4.25
CA LEU A 233 -0.06 -4.63 3.03
C LEU A 233 1.09 -5.21 2.22
N GLY A 234 2.19 -4.48 2.12
CA GLY A 234 3.35 -4.89 1.35
C GLY A 234 4.48 -3.87 1.40
N LYS A 235 5.60 -4.25 0.78
CA LYS A 235 6.83 -3.45 0.67
C LYS A 235 6.85 -2.69 -0.64
N VAL A 236 7.16 -1.41 -0.61
CA VAL A 236 7.49 -0.64 -1.81
C VAL A 236 8.84 -1.14 -2.32
N ILE A 237 8.86 -1.67 -3.54
CA ILE A 237 10.06 -2.29 -4.11
C ILE A 237 10.66 -1.48 -5.26
N TYR A 238 9.86 -0.67 -5.92
CA TYR A 238 10.33 0.07 -7.10
C TYR A 238 9.45 1.29 -7.38
N ARG A 239 10.07 2.42 -7.76
CA ARG A 239 9.38 3.59 -8.34
C ARG A 239 9.53 3.54 -9.85
N TYR A 240 8.40 3.43 -10.57
CA TYR A 240 8.38 3.31 -12.04
C TYR A 240 7.93 4.60 -12.75
N TRP A 241 7.59 5.63 -12.01
CA TRP A 241 7.25 6.95 -12.53
C TRP A 241 7.61 8.03 -11.51
N PRO A 242 8.14 9.19 -11.93
CA PRO A 242 8.45 9.60 -13.30
C PRO A 242 9.73 8.93 -13.85
N PRO A 243 9.93 8.93 -15.20
CA PRO A 243 11.08 8.28 -15.82
C PRO A 243 12.45 8.77 -15.31
N ARG A 244 12.53 10.03 -14.87
CA ARG A 244 13.75 10.64 -14.30
C ARG A 244 14.10 10.13 -12.90
N ALA A 245 13.21 9.41 -12.24
CA ALA A 245 13.37 8.97 -10.85
C ALA A 245 13.08 7.46 -10.69
N LEU A 246 13.35 6.68 -11.74
CA LEU A 246 13.23 5.22 -11.71
C LEU A 246 14.20 4.61 -10.72
N GLY A 247 13.77 3.61 -9.94
CA GLY A 247 14.62 2.87 -9.03
C GLY A 247 13.93 2.47 -7.73
N THR A 248 14.71 1.91 -6.82
CA THR A 248 14.30 1.66 -5.43
C THR A 248 14.33 2.99 -4.67
N PRO A 249 13.21 3.41 -4.08
CA PRO A 249 13.13 4.65 -3.30
C PRO A 249 13.74 4.53 -1.92
#